data_38388a879dad5d3a176ccc1faa2f6935
#
_entry.id   38388a879dad5d3a176ccc1faa2f6935
#
_cell.length_a   1.000
_cell.length_b   1.000
_cell.length_c   1.000
_cell.angle_alpha   90.00
_cell.angle_beta   90.00
_cell.angle_gamma   90.00
#
_symmetry.space_group_name_H-M   'P 1'
#
loop_
_entity.id
_entity.type
_entity.pdbx_description
1 polymer ?
#
loop_
_entity_poly.entity_id
_entity_poly.type
_entity_poly.pdbx_seq_one_letter_code
_entity_poly.pdbx_strand_id
1 'polypeptide(L)'
;QIWGLELNRSIYRKQERHEWPGKPRGVKGIVSRYGKLTGLKNIPPPRQLEILPYILGGKQLGSVTENTGSLGLDMEYGLATNSAASIAINPDFGQVEADPSVLNLTAFETFYPEKRPFFVEGGSFFTPQFGEQIEAWQKGSFMLPPIKLFHSRRIGRAPSHFTPSTGSIVSRSESTTILGAAKVLGKTTSGVTYGFIESITDNEYGVLEKTNGGHQSREDFLLEPRTNYFIGRVESPLFNTASIIGATVTDMRRAGGENASVGAVDWRLRFFNNRFNFSGQAALSDTKGKQGGAGRIYMMYDNFKWWNADLIATFYDDGFSNNDLGFLPRSGVWAIRAGGGIRKQDPWGPFRSNSLNVGYFHYARTDGIAMSRSVEWAIMNMFKSFWMVGAGGQMTLSSTDDDDLFKDPNAWMVGKSPGWVAWFFFSTDPRRRLVLNPTFAGGASETGGFGIVPMLNVTVNPTDYLSFSVQSRYWKDLEMEEYVSVIPREELRFPRLDSDYARVYSAFDQTMTDISLRINWTVSPNLSFQLFAQPFRADGDYYDFKELVKEGSLNFDFIDSIPYDPDFKIRNTVGTFVMRWEYSLGSTLYAVYNLNDSNYYSAGAGRWIPSGSNSLFLKLNYWFQA
;
A
#
# COMPACT_ATOMS: atom_id res chain seq x y z
N GLN A 1 -2.16 -14.83 39.63
CA GLN A 1 -2.40 -13.99 38.44
C GLN A 1 -3.90 -13.96 38.12
N ILE A 2 -4.39 -12.83 37.60
CA ILE A 2 -5.75 -12.67 37.09
C ILE A 2 -5.64 -12.56 35.58
N TRP A 3 -6.33 -13.42 34.88
CA TRP A 3 -6.38 -13.42 33.41
C TRP A 3 -7.69 -12.84 32.94
N GLY A 4 -7.68 -12.16 31.78
CA GLY A 4 -8.90 -11.79 31.10
C GLY A 4 -9.38 -12.96 30.24
N LEU A 5 -10.64 -13.37 30.38
CA LEU A 5 -11.26 -14.40 29.55
C LEU A 5 -12.43 -13.81 28.78
N GLU A 6 -12.42 -13.99 27.48
CA GLU A 6 -13.57 -13.78 26.60
C GLU A 6 -13.85 -15.07 25.85
N LEU A 7 -15.07 -15.51 25.89
CA LEU A 7 -15.56 -16.61 25.04
C LEU A 7 -16.37 -16.02 23.90
N ASN A 8 -16.01 -16.38 22.69
CA ASN A 8 -16.54 -15.80 21.48
C ASN A 8 -16.94 -16.90 20.51
N ARG A 9 -18.19 -16.91 20.08
CA ARG A 9 -18.68 -17.83 19.07
C ARG A 9 -19.33 -17.07 17.95
N SER A 10 -18.73 -17.10 16.78
CA SER A 10 -19.34 -16.58 15.57
C SER A 10 -20.13 -17.69 14.87
N ILE A 11 -21.42 -17.45 14.63
CA ILE A 11 -22.28 -18.32 13.84
C ILE A 11 -22.42 -17.66 12.47
N TYR A 12 -21.49 -17.95 11.57
CA TYR A 12 -21.37 -17.30 10.28
C TYR A 12 -22.69 -17.33 9.49
N ARG A 13 -23.34 -18.50 9.43
CA ARG A 13 -24.63 -18.69 8.74
C ARG A 13 -25.76 -17.79 9.26
N LYS A 14 -25.69 -17.36 10.52
CA LYS A 14 -26.69 -16.47 11.14
C LYS A 14 -26.23 -15.02 11.20
N GLN A 15 -24.92 -14.75 10.91
CA GLN A 15 -24.26 -13.48 11.18
C GLN A 15 -24.44 -13.03 12.64
N GLU A 16 -24.43 -13.99 13.55
CA GLU A 16 -24.52 -13.78 14.98
C GLU A 16 -23.16 -14.01 15.61
N ARG A 17 -22.81 -13.15 16.52
CA ARG A 17 -21.66 -13.31 17.38
C ARG A 17 -22.15 -13.35 18.83
N HIS A 18 -21.90 -14.46 19.48
CA HIS A 18 -22.18 -14.65 20.88
C HIS A 18 -20.90 -14.37 21.66
N GLU A 19 -20.96 -13.45 22.60
CA GLU A 19 -19.82 -13.05 23.40
C GLU A 19 -20.12 -13.21 24.89
N TRP A 20 -19.16 -13.75 25.63
CA TRP A 20 -19.17 -13.76 27.07
C TRP A 20 -17.83 -13.20 27.59
N PRO A 21 -17.86 -12.20 28.49
CA PRO A 21 -19.02 -11.46 28.98
C PRO A 21 -19.62 -10.55 27.87
N GLY A 22 -20.94 -10.37 27.92
CA GLY A 22 -21.64 -9.53 26.94
C GLY A 22 -21.17 -8.08 26.97
N LYS A 23 -21.06 -7.47 25.81
CA LYS A 23 -20.65 -6.06 25.65
C LYS A 23 -21.87 -5.21 25.30
N PRO A 24 -22.19 -4.17 26.09
CA PRO A 24 -23.23 -3.23 25.70
C PRO A 24 -22.86 -2.52 24.39
N ARG A 25 -23.86 -2.26 23.53
CA ARG A 25 -23.66 -1.46 22.32
C ARG A 25 -23.20 -0.05 22.66
N GLY A 26 -22.30 0.49 21.83
CA GLY A 26 -21.81 1.86 21.99
C GLY A 26 -20.77 2.06 23.09
N VAL A 27 -20.16 0.98 23.57
CA VAL A 27 -19.06 1.07 24.54
C VAL A 27 -17.77 0.58 23.91
N LYS A 28 -16.72 1.41 23.95
CA LYS A 28 -15.36 1.04 23.51
C LYS A 28 -14.56 0.47 24.71
N GLY A 29 -13.59 -0.36 24.39
CA GLY A 29 -12.72 -1.03 25.38
C GLY A 29 -13.12 -2.49 25.56
N ILE A 30 -12.45 -3.37 24.81
CA ILE A 30 -12.80 -4.80 24.76
C ILE A 30 -12.17 -5.51 25.96
N VAL A 31 -10.86 -5.41 26.11
CA VAL A 31 -10.07 -6.17 27.09
C VAL A 31 -10.42 -5.81 28.54
N SER A 32 -10.74 -4.56 28.83
CA SER A 32 -11.13 -4.11 30.17
C SER A 32 -12.45 -4.72 30.69
N ARG A 33 -13.19 -5.38 29.81
CA ARG A 33 -14.51 -6.00 30.09
C ARG A 33 -14.49 -7.52 30.09
N TYR A 34 -13.33 -8.12 29.88
CA TYR A 34 -13.17 -9.56 29.94
C TYR A 34 -13.55 -10.10 31.32
N GLY A 35 -14.12 -11.27 31.36
CA GLY A 35 -14.33 -12.02 32.59
C GLY A 35 -12.99 -12.25 33.27
N LYS A 36 -12.99 -12.25 34.59
CA LYS A 36 -11.77 -12.50 35.36
C LYS A 36 -11.61 -14.01 35.59
N LEU A 37 -10.59 -14.60 35.01
CA LEU A 37 -10.19 -15.97 35.27
C LEU A 37 -9.15 -15.97 36.37
N THR A 38 -9.46 -16.64 37.48
CA THR A 38 -8.59 -16.77 38.65
C THR A 38 -8.30 -18.23 38.93
N GLY A 39 -7.32 -18.51 39.76
CA GLY A 39 -6.98 -19.88 40.19
C GLY A 39 -5.98 -20.61 39.30
N LEU A 40 -5.52 -20.02 38.19
CA LEU A 40 -4.43 -20.57 37.41
C LEU A 40 -3.10 -20.42 38.15
N LYS A 41 -2.51 -21.55 38.52
CA LYS A 41 -1.23 -21.61 39.26
C LYS A 41 -0.31 -22.60 38.54
N ASN A 42 1.00 -22.40 38.68
CA ASN A 42 2.04 -23.33 38.20
C ASN A 42 1.92 -23.64 36.67
N ILE A 43 1.56 -22.65 35.86
CA ILE A 43 1.65 -22.79 34.40
C ILE A 43 3.14 -22.78 34.06
N PRO A 44 3.69 -23.86 33.49
CA PRO A 44 5.08 -23.86 33.06
C PRO A 44 5.25 -22.73 32.00
N PRO A 45 6.37 -22.00 32.00
CA PRO A 45 6.65 -21.05 30.96
C PRO A 45 6.66 -21.79 29.60
N PRO A 46 6.23 -21.17 28.50
CA PRO A 46 6.39 -21.75 27.18
C PRO A 46 7.88 -22.03 26.95
N ARG A 47 8.17 -23.03 26.14
CA ARG A 47 9.53 -23.25 25.65
C ARG A 47 10.05 -21.97 25.01
N GLN A 48 11.29 -21.63 25.31
CA GLN A 48 11.79 -20.28 25.06
C GLN A 48 12.49 -20.12 23.73
N LEU A 49 12.86 -21.23 23.07
CA LEU A 49 13.63 -21.20 21.84
C LEU A 49 12.95 -22.02 20.74
N GLU A 50 12.65 -21.34 19.64
CA GLU A 50 12.21 -21.94 18.39
C GLU A 50 13.25 -21.66 17.30
N ILE A 51 13.59 -22.68 16.50
CA ILE A 51 14.59 -22.58 15.44
C ILE A 51 14.01 -23.22 14.18
N LEU A 52 14.00 -22.46 13.09
CA LEU A 52 13.48 -22.87 11.78
C LEU A 52 14.57 -22.73 10.71
N PRO A 53 15.52 -23.68 10.58
CA PRO A 53 16.37 -23.73 9.41
C PRO A 53 15.55 -24.04 8.16
N TYR A 54 15.96 -23.48 7.04
CA TYR A 54 15.33 -23.80 5.76
C TYR A 54 16.37 -23.96 4.64
N ILE A 55 15.96 -24.72 3.64
CA ILE A 55 16.62 -24.82 2.35
C ILE A 55 15.62 -24.47 1.25
N LEU A 56 16.05 -23.65 0.33
CA LEU A 56 15.31 -23.30 -0.87
C LEU A 56 16.11 -23.70 -2.10
N GLY A 57 15.44 -24.32 -3.05
CA GLY A 57 15.98 -24.55 -4.40
C GLY A 57 14.95 -24.10 -5.42
N GLY A 58 15.41 -23.49 -6.50
CA GLY A 58 14.49 -22.96 -7.50
C GLY A 58 15.13 -22.75 -8.85
N LYS A 59 14.28 -22.40 -9.80
CA LYS A 59 14.65 -22.08 -11.16
C LYS A 59 13.85 -20.88 -11.64
N GLN A 60 14.55 -19.87 -12.10
CA GLN A 60 13.96 -18.72 -12.79
C GLN A 60 13.97 -18.99 -14.29
N LEU A 61 12.82 -18.84 -14.94
CA LEU A 61 12.58 -19.11 -16.36
C LEU A 61 12.25 -17.79 -17.03
N GLY A 62 13.19 -17.22 -17.76
CA GLY A 62 13.05 -15.94 -18.47
C GLY A 62 13.91 -15.91 -19.71
N SER A 63 14.33 -14.72 -20.15
CA SER A 63 15.29 -14.55 -21.25
C SER A 63 16.64 -15.24 -20.94
N VAL A 64 17.00 -15.35 -19.67
CA VAL A 64 18.08 -16.16 -19.15
C VAL A 64 17.51 -17.08 -18.08
N THR A 65 17.84 -18.38 -18.18
CA THR A 65 17.42 -19.36 -17.18
C THR A 65 18.49 -19.46 -16.10
N GLU A 66 18.12 -19.16 -14.84
CA GLU A 66 19.03 -19.20 -13.71
C GLU A 66 18.52 -20.19 -12.64
N ASN A 67 19.45 -20.95 -12.06
CA ASN A 67 19.17 -21.77 -10.89
C ASN A 67 19.45 -20.95 -9.64
N THR A 68 18.53 -20.96 -8.70
CA THR A 68 18.67 -20.29 -7.41
C THR A 68 18.68 -21.30 -6.29
N GLY A 69 19.54 -21.10 -5.30
CA GLY A 69 19.60 -21.89 -4.09
C GLY A 69 19.93 -21.00 -2.89
N SER A 70 19.25 -21.22 -1.78
CA SER A 70 19.44 -20.44 -0.57
C SER A 70 19.31 -21.32 0.67
N LEU A 71 20.10 -21.00 1.67
CA LEU A 71 20.00 -21.54 3.02
C LEU A 71 19.78 -20.39 3.97
N GLY A 72 18.90 -20.56 4.93
CA GLY A 72 18.64 -19.55 5.95
C GLY A 72 18.12 -20.13 7.25
N LEU A 73 17.96 -19.25 8.22
CA LEU A 73 17.59 -19.61 9.57
C LEU A 73 16.71 -18.52 10.19
N ASP A 74 15.55 -18.92 10.66
CA ASP A 74 14.71 -18.09 11.52
C ASP A 74 14.78 -18.63 12.95
N MET A 75 14.90 -17.75 13.93
CA MET A 75 14.94 -18.09 15.35
C MET A 75 13.99 -17.16 16.12
N GLU A 76 13.27 -17.71 17.08
CA GLU A 76 12.50 -16.95 18.05
C GLU A 76 12.87 -17.37 19.47
N TYR A 77 13.16 -16.39 20.33
CA TYR A 77 13.53 -16.59 21.71
C TYR A 77 12.66 -15.76 22.66
N GLY A 78 11.96 -16.42 23.55
CA GLY A 78 11.18 -15.78 24.61
C GLY A 78 12.09 -15.17 25.68
N LEU A 79 12.32 -13.86 25.64
CA LEU A 79 13.13 -13.13 26.63
C LEU A 79 12.47 -13.06 27.99
N ALA A 80 11.14 -12.92 28.00
CA ALA A 80 10.31 -12.88 29.21
C ALA A 80 8.87 -13.24 28.83
N THR A 81 7.98 -13.35 29.80
CA THR A 81 6.56 -13.67 29.60
C THR A 81 5.86 -12.76 28.55
N ASN A 82 6.32 -11.53 28.39
CA ASN A 82 5.74 -10.53 27.52
C ASN A 82 6.77 -9.93 26.54
N SER A 83 7.86 -10.63 26.28
CA SER A 83 8.92 -10.12 25.40
C SER A 83 9.56 -11.27 24.63
N ALA A 84 9.75 -11.08 23.35
CA ALA A 84 10.40 -12.04 22.45
C ALA A 84 11.44 -11.35 21.57
N ALA A 85 12.47 -12.09 21.20
CA ALA A 85 13.45 -11.73 20.18
C ALA A 85 13.32 -12.68 19.01
N SER A 86 13.26 -12.14 17.79
CA SER A 86 13.27 -12.91 16.55
C SER A 86 14.51 -12.53 15.76
N ILE A 87 15.18 -13.51 15.19
CA ILE A 87 16.37 -13.33 14.34
C ILE A 87 16.13 -14.06 13.03
N ALA A 88 16.44 -13.43 11.91
CA ALA A 88 16.42 -14.05 10.59
C ALA A 88 17.81 -13.88 9.94
N ILE A 89 18.39 -14.97 9.48
CA ILE A 89 19.66 -14.98 8.75
C ILE A 89 19.36 -15.40 7.33
N ASN A 90 19.78 -14.56 6.37
CA ASN A 90 19.51 -14.76 4.95
C ASN A 90 18.01 -15.07 4.69
N PRO A 91 17.07 -14.23 5.16
CA PRO A 91 15.64 -14.52 5.07
C PRO A 91 15.18 -14.68 3.63
N ASP A 92 14.47 -15.76 3.35
CA ASP A 92 13.87 -16.02 2.04
C ASP A 92 12.42 -15.55 1.93
N PHE A 93 12.08 -15.01 0.77
CA PHE A 93 10.76 -14.47 0.47
C PHE A 93 10.06 -15.15 -0.71
N GLY A 94 10.63 -16.23 -1.25
CA GLY A 94 10.11 -16.95 -2.42
C GLY A 94 8.70 -17.52 -2.25
N GLN A 95 8.20 -17.64 -1.03
CA GLN A 95 6.83 -18.11 -0.73
C GLN A 95 5.77 -16.99 -0.71
N VAL A 96 6.17 -15.76 -0.95
CA VAL A 96 5.28 -14.60 -0.88
C VAL A 96 4.51 -14.44 -2.19
N GLU A 97 3.20 -14.22 -2.11
CA GLU A 97 2.35 -13.92 -3.27
C GLU A 97 2.90 -12.70 -4.04
N ALA A 98 2.97 -12.80 -5.36
CA ALA A 98 3.38 -11.69 -6.22
C ALA A 98 2.48 -10.44 -6.01
N ASP A 99 3.04 -9.27 -6.27
CA ASP A 99 2.27 -8.03 -6.25
C ASP A 99 1.37 -7.95 -7.50
N PRO A 100 0.15 -7.43 -7.37
CA PRO A 100 -0.74 -7.29 -8.51
C PRO A 100 -0.19 -6.29 -9.54
N SER A 101 -0.44 -6.54 -10.82
CA SER A 101 -0.15 -5.57 -11.88
C SER A 101 -1.01 -4.34 -11.73
N VAL A 102 -0.38 -3.16 -11.79
CA VAL A 102 -1.04 -1.85 -11.73
C VAL A 102 -0.42 -0.97 -12.82
N LEU A 103 -1.25 -0.31 -13.61
CA LEU A 103 -0.79 0.78 -14.46
C LEU A 103 -0.63 2.03 -13.60
N ASN A 104 0.59 2.56 -13.54
CA ASN A 104 0.90 3.79 -12.83
C ASN A 104 1.48 4.80 -13.83
N LEU A 105 0.68 5.79 -14.22
CA LEU A 105 1.09 6.89 -15.08
C LEU A 105 1.54 8.14 -14.30
N THR A 106 1.42 8.09 -12.96
CA THR A 106 1.86 9.19 -12.09
C THR A 106 3.37 9.15 -11.83
N ALA A 107 3.92 10.27 -11.39
CA ALA A 107 5.32 10.35 -10.95
C ALA A 107 5.58 9.68 -9.58
N PHE A 108 4.54 9.19 -8.91
CA PHE A 108 4.63 8.71 -7.52
C PHE A 108 4.66 7.20 -7.44
N GLU A 109 5.43 6.69 -6.48
CA GLU A 109 5.58 5.26 -6.22
C GLU A 109 4.27 4.61 -5.76
N THR A 110 3.96 3.43 -6.31
CA THR A 110 2.83 2.62 -5.86
C THR A 110 3.15 1.94 -4.52
N PHE A 111 2.25 2.09 -3.55
CA PHE A 111 2.39 1.42 -2.26
C PHE A 111 1.94 -0.04 -2.33
N TYR A 112 2.83 -0.97 -1.94
CA TYR A 112 2.50 -2.37 -1.74
C TYR A 112 2.64 -2.76 -0.26
N PRO A 113 1.68 -3.48 0.32
CA PRO A 113 1.78 -3.94 1.71
C PRO A 113 2.90 -4.97 1.89
N GLU A 114 3.44 -5.04 3.10
CA GLU A 114 4.42 -6.07 3.46
C GLU A 114 3.76 -7.46 3.51
N LYS A 115 4.44 -8.45 2.98
CA LYS A 115 4.00 -9.86 2.94
C LYS A 115 5.02 -10.82 3.57
N ARG A 116 6.26 -10.37 3.82
CA ARG A 116 7.34 -11.20 4.39
C ARG A 116 7.08 -11.50 5.86
N PRO A 117 7.02 -12.78 6.29
CA PRO A 117 6.61 -13.18 7.64
C PRO A 117 7.36 -12.47 8.76
N PHE A 118 8.69 -12.37 8.69
CA PHE A 118 9.52 -11.71 9.70
C PHE A 118 9.09 -10.26 9.96
N PHE A 119 8.73 -9.49 8.93
CA PHE A 119 8.32 -8.09 9.06
C PHE A 119 6.82 -7.92 9.33
N VAL A 120 5.98 -8.87 8.92
CA VAL A 120 4.53 -8.86 9.19
C VAL A 120 4.25 -9.13 10.65
N GLU A 121 4.94 -10.10 11.24
CA GLU A 121 4.78 -10.47 12.63
C GLU A 121 5.21 -9.33 13.56
N GLY A 122 4.26 -8.83 14.37
CA GLY A 122 4.47 -7.66 15.23
C GLY A 122 4.66 -6.33 14.50
N GLY A 123 4.64 -6.32 13.15
CA GLY A 123 4.87 -5.13 12.32
C GLY A 123 3.88 -3.99 12.57
N SER A 124 2.65 -4.33 12.98
CA SER A 124 1.63 -3.34 13.34
C SER A 124 2.02 -2.42 14.51
N PHE A 125 2.93 -2.86 15.38
CA PHE A 125 3.45 -2.03 16.46
C PHE A 125 4.24 -0.83 15.95
N PHE A 126 5.01 -0.99 14.88
CA PHE A 126 5.82 0.07 14.28
C PHE A 126 5.01 1.08 13.45
N THR A 127 3.70 0.84 13.30
CA THR A 127 2.78 1.77 12.62
C THR A 127 1.83 2.37 13.66
N PRO A 128 1.93 3.68 13.97
CA PRO A 128 1.05 4.32 14.93
C PRO A 128 -0.43 4.16 14.55
N GLN A 129 -1.27 3.82 15.53
CA GLN A 129 -2.70 3.62 15.34
C GLN A 129 -3.47 4.83 15.87
N PHE A 130 -3.95 5.70 14.99
CA PHE A 130 -4.67 6.92 15.38
C PHE A 130 -6.14 6.66 15.72
N GLY A 131 -6.64 5.44 15.46
CA GLY A 131 -8.03 5.06 15.67
C GLY A 131 -8.98 5.75 14.68
N GLU A 132 -8.49 6.07 13.51
CA GLU A 132 -9.27 6.58 12.39
C GLU A 132 -10.26 5.49 11.95
N GLN A 133 -11.54 5.85 11.90
CA GLN A 133 -12.62 5.01 11.38
C GLN A 133 -13.12 5.58 10.04
N ILE A 134 -12.18 6.00 9.22
CA ILE A 134 -12.51 6.45 7.87
C ILE A 134 -12.70 5.21 7.03
N GLU A 135 -13.90 4.96 6.58
CA GLU A 135 -14.22 3.88 5.66
C GLU A 135 -13.38 3.99 4.38
N ALA A 136 -13.05 2.86 3.76
CA ALA A 136 -12.15 2.84 2.59
C ALA A 136 -12.67 3.71 1.42
N TRP A 137 -13.99 3.84 1.27
CA TRP A 137 -14.63 4.68 0.27
C TRP A 137 -14.63 6.19 0.61
N GLN A 138 -14.43 6.54 1.89
CA GLN A 138 -14.18 7.93 2.34
C GLN A 138 -12.70 8.34 2.16
N LYS A 139 -11.83 7.37 1.95
CA LYS A 139 -10.43 7.58 1.59
C LYS A 139 -10.36 7.80 0.07
N GLY A 140 -10.95 8.86 -0.43
CA GLY A 140 -10.72 9.27 -1.80
C GLY A 140 -9.22 9.31 -2.09
N SER A 141 -8.83 9.15 -3.33
CA SER A 141 -7.43 9.11 -3.80
C SER A 141 -6.58 10.33 -3.38
N PHE A 142 -7.22 11.36 -2.86
CA PHE A 142 -6.59 12.63 -2.48
C PHE A 142 -6.27 12.77 -0.97
N MET A 143 -6.71 11.85 -0.11
CA MET A 143 -6.36 11.97 1.30
C MET A 143 -4.90 11.59 1.53
N LEU A 144 -4.12 12.54 2.08
CA LEU A 144 -2.78 12.22 2.54
C LEU A 144 -2.87 11.17 3.67
N PRO A 145 -2.19 10.02 3.52
CA PRO A 145 -2.21 8.98 4.54
C PRO A 145 -1.52 9.47 5.83
N PRO A 146 -1.67 8.77 6.97
CA PRO A 146 -0.80 8.96 8.12
C PRO A 146 0.67 8.84 7.72
N ILE A 147 1.54 9.62 8.40
CA ILE A 147 2.99 9.57 8.15
C ILE A 147 3.49 8.15 8.42
N LYS A 148 3.90 7.44 7.38
CA LYS A 148 4.36 6.07 7.48
C LYS A 148 5.88 6.06 7.63
N LEU A 149 6.34 6.07 8.87
CA LEU A 149 7.77 6.15 9.20
C LEU A 149 8.53 4.88 8.86
N PHE A 150 7.87 3.73 8.90
CA PHE A 150 8.45 2.44 8.59
C PHE A 150 7.66 1.71 7.49
N HIS A 151 8.35 1.39 6.41
CA HIS A 151 7.89 0.55 5.32
C HIS A 151 8.97 -0.51 5.06
N SER A 152 8.78 -1.67 5.63
CA SER A 152 9.78 -2.74 5.66
C SER A 152 10.26 -3.18 4.27
N ARG A 153 9.47 -2.95 3.22
CA ARG A 153 9.87 -3.21 1.83
C ARG A 153 11.04 -2.36 1.34
N ARG A 154 11.42 -1.30 2.09
CA ARG A 154 12.67 -0.56 1.83
C ARG A 154 13.90 -1.41 2.10
N ILE A 155 13.81 -2.35 3.06
CA ILE A 155 14.87 -3.29 3.38
C ILE A 155 14.83 -4.42 2.36
N GLY A 156 15.92 -4.60 1.59
CA GLY A 156 16.00 -5.62 0.55
C GLY A 156 15.26 -5.27 -0.76
N ARG A 157 14.94 -3.98 -1.02
CA ARG A 157 14.36 -3.53 -2.29
C ARG A 157 15.30 -3.82 -3.47
N ALA A 158 14.78 -3.69 -4.70
CA ALA A 158 15.60 -3.78 -5.90
C ALA A 158 16.75 -2.77 -5.85
N PRO A 159 18.01 -3.17 -6.17
CA PRO A 159 19.17 -2.31 -6.12
C PRO A 159 19.04 -1.19 -7.16
N SER A 160 19.15 0.08 -6.71
CA SER A 160 18.94 1.26 -7.57
C SER A 160 19.63 2.52 -7.07
N HIS A 161 20.55 2.41 -6.10
CA HIS A 161 21.18 3.58 -5.48
C HIS A 161 22.15 4.27 -6.43
N PHE A 162 23.01 3.50 -7.12
CA PHE A 162 23.94 4.03 -8.09
C PHE A 162 23.47 3.79 -9.52
N THR A 163 23.60 4.81 -10.36
CA THR A 163 23.31 4.75 -11.81
C THR A 163 24.62 5.03 -12.55
N PRO A 164 25.00 4.20 -13.53
CA PRO A 164 26.21 4.44 -14.29
C PRO A 164 26.10 5.71 -15.15
N SER A 165 27.17 6.49 -15.21
CA SER A 165 27.23 7.69 -16.05
C SER A 165 27.38 7.37 -17.56
N THR A 166 27.88 6.17 -17.88
CA THR A 166 28.07 5.68 -19.27
C THR A 166 27.81 4.18 -19.32
N GLY A 167 27.28 3.70 -20.45
CA GLY A 167 26.92 2.30 -20.61
C GLY A 167 25.50 1.99 -20.13
N SER A 168 25.13 0.71 -20.17
CA SER A 168 23.83 0.21 -19.74
C SER A 168 23.97 -1.00 -18.82
N ILE A 169 23.09 -1.10 -17.82
CA ILE A 169 23.01 -2.28 -16.96
C ILE A 169 22.26 -3.37 -17.72
N VAL A 170 22.95 -4.48 -18.02
CA VAL A 170 22.41 -5.62 -18.78
C VAL A 170 21.94 -6.77 -17.88
N SER A 171 22.39 -6.80 -16.62
CA SER A 171 21.93 -7.78 -15.62
C SER A 171 21.97 -7.14 -14.23
N ARG A 172 20.92 -7.34 -13.45
CA ARG A 172 20.82 -6.92 -12.04
C ARG A 172 19.93 -7.86 -11.25
N SER A 173 20.17 -7.97 -9.95
CA SER A 173 19.29 -8.67 -9.02
C SER A 173 17.94 -7.95 -8.89
N GLU A 174 16.86 -8.70 -8.69
CA GLU A 174 15.52 -8.15 -8.40
C GLU A 174 15.37 -7.64 -6.96
N SER A 175 16.30 -8.03 -6.07
CA SER A 175 16.29 -7.63 -4.65
C SER A 175 17.72 -7.54 -4.11
N THR A 176 17.89 -6.72 -3.07
CA THR A 176 19.14 -6.63 -2.31
C THR A 176 19.16 -7.73 -1.24
N THR A 177 20.27 -8.45 -1.15
CA THR A 177 20.45 -9.55 -0.18
C THR A 177 20.41 -9.03 1.25
N ILE A 178 19.53 -9.56 2.09
CA ILE A 178 19.51 -9.28 3.52
C ILE A 178 20.39 -10.30 4.23
N LEU A 179 21.54 -9.88 4.73
CA LEU A 179 22.46 -10.76 5.47
C LEU A 179 21.84 -11.26 6.77
N GLY A 180 21.14 -10.36 7.45
CA GLY A 180 20.43 -10.71 8.67
C GLY A 180 19.53 -9.60 9.15
N ALA A 181 18.55 -10.00 9.95
CA ALA A 181 17.63 -9.10 10.63
C ALA A 181 17.34 -9.61 12.04
N ALA A 182 17.24 -8.71 12.99
CA ALA A 182 16.87 -9.00 14.38
C ALA A 182 15.70 -8.09 14.80
N LYS A 183 14.77 -8.64 15.55
CA LYS A 183 13.60 -7.93 16.05
C LYS A 183 13.39 -8.28 17.53
N VAL A 184 13.16 -7.28 18.34
CA VAL A 184 12.77 -7.45 19.75
C VAL A 184 11.45 -6.72 19.95
N LEU A 185 10.47 -7.43 20.49
CA LEU A 185 9.18 -6.86 20.88
C LEU A 185 8.89 -7.21 22.33
N GLY A 186 8.37 -6.24 23.09
CA GLY A 186 8.06 -6.50 24.48
C GLY A 186 7.11 -5.50 25.09
N LYS A 187 6.54 -5.91 26.23
CA LYS A 187 5.69 -5.07 27.06
C LYS A 187 6.05 -5.22 28.53
N THR A 188 6.29 -4.11 29.19
CA THR A 188 6.58 -4.09 30.63
C THR A 188 5.31 -4.31 31.46
N THR A 189 5.48 -4.62 32.74
CA THR A 189 4.36 -4.71 33.69
C THR A 189 3.65 -3.37 33.92
N SER A 190 4.34 -2.24 33.72
CA SER A 190 3.77 -0.90 33.77
C SER A 190 2.95 -0.54 32.50
N GLY A 191 2.95 -1.41 31.48
CA GLY A 191 2.19 -1.22 30.25
C GLY A 191 2.97 -0.55 29.13
N VAL A 192 4.23 -0.17 29.34
CA VAL A 192 5.10 0.36 28.27
C VAL A 192 5.40 -0.75 27.28
N THR A 193 5.08 -0.52 26.00
CA THR A 193 5.40 -1.42 24.89
C THR A 193 6.62 -0.87 24.13
N TYR A 194 7.53 -1.75 23.75
CA TYR A 194 8.73 -1.37 23.01
C TYR A 194 9.01 -2.37 21.90
N GLY A 195 9.62 -1.89 20.84
CA GLY A 195 10.03 -2.71 19.71
C GLY A 195 11.25 -2.10 19.00
N PHE A 196 12.16 -2.98 18.59
CA PHE A 196 13.36 -2.64 17.85
C PHE A 196 13.54 -3.62 16.69
N ILE A 197 13.93 -3.12 15.54
CA ILE A 197 14.37 -3.91 14.40
C ILE A 197 15.71 -3.39 13.96
N GLU A 198 16.64 -4.30 13.73
CA GLU A 198 17.94 -4.07 13.11
C GLU A 198 18.06 -4.98 11.90
N SER A 199 18.54 -4.47 10.76
CA SER A 199 18.72 -5.27 9.55
C SER A 199 19.95 -4.78 8.79
N ILE A 200 20.69 -5.71 8.19
CA ILE A 200 21.87 -5.44 7.40
C ILE A 200 21.70 -6.07 6.02
N THR A 201 21.88 -5.29 4.97
CA THR A 201 21.94 -5.78 3.57
C THR A 201 23.38 -5.81 3.09
N ASP A 202 23.64 -6.63 2.05
CA ASP A 202 24.97 -6.69 1.43
C ASP A 202 25.11 -5.70 0.26
N ASN A 203 26.31 -5.62 -0.30
CA ASN A 203 26.55 -4.94 -1.56
C ASN A 203 25.90 -5.74 -2.70
N GLU A 204 25.18 -5.04 -3.58
CA GLU A 204 24.63 -5.65 -4.78
C GLU A 204 25.26 -5.07 -6.02
N TYR A 205 25.70 -5.94 -6.90
CA TYR A 205 26.36 -5.60 -8.15
C TYR A 205 25.46 -5.98 -9.34
N GLY A 206 25.52 -5.18 -10.38
CA GLY A 206 24.97 -5.50 -11.69
C GLY A 206 26.09 -5.58 -12.73
N VAL A 207 25.77 -6.12 -13.90
CA VAL A 207 26.69 -6.16 -15.02
C VAL A 207 26.48 -4.91 -15.89
N LEU A 208 27.49 -4.06 -15.94
CA LEU A 208 27.53 -2.86 -16.78
C LEU A 208 28.20 -3.20 -18.12
N GLU A 209 27.48 -2.95 -19.21
CA GLU A 209 28.00 -3.06 -20.56
C GLU A 209 28.35 -1.67 -21.12
N LYS A 210 29.59 -1.50 -21.55
CA LYS A 210 30.12 -0.29 -22.18
C LYS A 210 30.55 -0.57 -23.62
N THR A 211 30.25 0.35 -24.52
CA THR A 211 30.69 0.28 -25.92
C THR A 211 31.66 1.42 -26.18
N ASN A 212 32.93 1.10 -26.34
CA ASN A 212 34.01 2.05 -26.66
C ASN A 212 34.63 1.67 -28.00
N GLY A 213 34.53 2.56 -28.99
CA GLY A 213 35.15 2.36 -30.31
C GLY A 213 34.69 1.07 -31.03
N GLY A 214 33.47 0.62 -30.80
CA GLY A 214 32.90 -0.63 -31.38
C GLY A 214 33.23 -1.90 -30.59
N HIS A 215 34.02 -1.82 -29.52
CA HIS A 215 34.28 -2.94 -28.60
C HIS A 215 33.33 -2.89 -27.40
N GLN A 216 32.61 -3.98 -27.16
CA GLN A 216 31.80 -4.17 -25.95
C GLN A 216 32.66 -4.76 -24.84
N SER A 217 32.59 -4.14 -23.67
CA SER A 217 33.20 -4.64 -22.42
C SER A 217 32.14 -4.77 -21.36
N ARG A 218 32.26 -5.77 -20.50
CA ARG A 218 31.37 -6.00 -19.34
C ARG A 218 32.19 -5.93 -18.07
N GLU A 219 31.65 -5.24 -17.07
CA GLU A 219 32.26 -5.11 -15.75
C GLU A 219 31.19 -5.14 -14.66
N ASP A 220 31.58 -5.56 -13.46
CA ASP A 220 30.72 -5.48 -12.29
C ASP A 220 30.59 -4.03 -11.85
N PHE A 221 29.38 -3.56 -11.66
CA PHE A 221 29.05 -2.21 -11.22
C PHE A 221 28.24 -2.28 -9.93
N LEU A 222 28.70 -1.59 -8.88
CA LEU A 222 27.99 -1.52 -7.61
C LEU A 222 26.68 -0.74 -7.80
N LEU A 223 25.55 -1.40 -7.59
CA LEU A 223 24.21 -0.83 -7.70
C LEU A 223 23.67 -0.35 -6.36
N GLU A 224 23.85 -1.16 -5.30
CA GLU A 224 23.42 -0.84 -3.95
C GLU A 224 24.55 -1.16 -2.96
N PRO A 225 24.98 -0.22 -2.12
CA PRO A 225 26.01 -0.47 -1.12
C PRO A 225 25.42 -1.16 0.10
N ARG A 226 26.28 -1.86 0.85
CA ARG A 226 25.92 -2.42 2.17
C ARG A 226 25.27 -1.34 3.03
N THR A 227 24.12 -1.68 3.60
CA THR A 227 23.31 -0.72 4.36
C THR A 227 22.84 -1.35 5.67
N ASN A 228 22.94 -0.58 6.73
CA ASN A 228 22.34 -0.90 8.02
C ASN A 228 21.04 -0.11 8.20
N TYR A 229 20.01 -0.77 8.73
CA TYR A 229 18.69 -0.21 8.98
C TYR A 229 18.30 -0.46 10.43
N PHE A 230 17.98 0.60 11.16
CA PHE A 230 17.50 0.55 12.53
C PHE A 230 16.13 1.20 12.65
N ILE A 231 15.22 0.54 13.35
CA ILE A 231 13.91 1.06 13.71
C ILE A 231 13.68 0.81 15.20
N GLY A 232 13.40 1.86 15.95
CA GLY A 232 13.06 1.78 17.37
C GLY A 232 11.72 2.48 17.64
N ARG A 233 10.83 1.83 18.41
CA ARG A 233 9.57 2.42 18.86
C ARG A 233 9.30 2.07 20.31
N VAL A 234 8.84 3.07 21.06
CA VAL A 234 8.34 2.90 22.42
C VAL A 234 7.01 3.61 22.54
N GLU A 235 6.03 2.98 23.18
CA GLU A 235 4.77 3.62 23.53
C GLU A 235 4.40 3.36 24.98
N SER A 236 3.77 4.32 25.63
CA SER A 236 3.34 4.28 27.01
C SER A 236 1.88 4.66 27.14
N PRO A 237 1.09 3.96 27.98
CA PRO A 237 -0.18 4.47 28.44
C PRO A 237 0.02 5.84 29.11
N LEU A 238 -0.89 6.77 28.81
CA LEU A 238 -0.94 8.07 29.45
C LEU A 238 -2.14 8.04 30.42
N PHE A 239 -2.52 8.91 31.14
CA PHE A 239 -3.59 9.04 32.16
C PHE A 239 -4.76 8.00 32.13
N ASN A 240 -4.95 7.19 31.10
CA ASN A 240 -5.88 6.06 31.05
C ASN A 240 -5.39 4.98 30.06
N THR A 241 -5.97 3.77 30.14
CA THR A 241 -5.56 2.62 29.31
C THR A 241 -5.88 2.77 27.81
N ALA A 242 -6.72 3.72 27.43
CA ALA A 242 -7.11 3.98 26.04
C ALA A 242 -6.29 5.12 25.40
N SER A 243 -5.57 5.90 26.22
CA SER A 243 -4.70 6.99 25.79
C SER A 243 -3.25 6.55 25.81
N ILE A 244 -2.54 6.82 24.73
CA ILE A 244 -1.12 6.46 24.58
C ILE A 244 -0.34 7.66 24.04
N ILE A 245 0.94 7.67 24.36
CA ILE A 245 1.97 8.48 23.71
C ILE A 245 3.07 7.54 23.23
N GLY A 246 3.59 7.77 22.04
CA GLY A 246 4.65 6.98 21.43
C GLY A 246 5.77 7.83 20.88
N ALA A 247 6.93 7.23 20.76
CA ALA A 247 8.08 7.80 20.07
C ALA A 247 8.67 6.73 19.13
N THR A 248 9.06 7.16 17.93
CA THR A 248 9.64 6.30 16.90
C THR A 248 10.89 6.95 16.35
N VAL A 249 11.93 6.17 16.13
CA VAL A 249 13.12 6.58 15.39
C VAL A 249 13.39 5.56 14.29
N THR A 250 13.75 6.05 13.11
CA THR A 250 14.29 5.23 12.02
C THR A 250 15.64 5.80 11.61
N ASP A 251 16.60 4.94 11.37
CA ASP A 251 17.96 5.34 11.00
C ASP A 251 18.50 4.37 9.94
N MET A 252 19.06 4.92 8.89
CA MET A 252 19.66 4.17 7.79
C MET A 252 21.07 4.68 7.54
N ARG A 253 22.03 3.77 7.53
CA ARG A 253 23.45 4.02 7.32
C ARG A 253 23.96 3.24 6.12
N ARG A 254 24.30 3.93 5.04
CA ARG A 254 24.91 3.34 3.85
C ARG A 254 26.43 3.40 3.92
N ALA A 255 27.08 2.34 3.48
CA ALA A 255 28.52 2.38 3.22
C ALA A 255 28.78 3.40 2.09
N GLY A 256 29.62 4.40 2.38
CA GLY A 256 29.84 5.53 1.45
C GLY A 256 29.21 6.85 1.89
N GLY A 257 28.44 6.87 3.00
CA GLY A 257 28.13 8.12 3.72
C GLY A 257 26.78 8.77 3.49
N GLU A 258 25.90 8.22 2.67
CA GLU A 258 24.55 8.74 2.54
C GLU A 258 23.63 8.16 3.63
N ASN A 259 23.34 8.96 4.64
CA ASN A 259 22.55 8.57 5.79
C ASN A 259 21.17 9.24 5.77
N ALA A 260 20.19 8.58 6.37
CA ALA A 260 18.86 9.15 6.59
C ALA A 260 18.34 8.76 7.97
N SER A 261 17.81 9.74 8.68
CA SER A 261 17.25 9.53 10.02
C SER A 261 15.93 10.27 10.15
N VAL A 262 14.96 9.64 10.83
CA VAL A 262 13.68 10.27 11.15
C VAL A 262 13.34 10.01 12.61
N GLY A 263 13.02 11.07 13.35
CA GLY A 263 12.48 11.01 14.70
C GLY A 263 11.04 11.47 14.72
N ALA A 264 10.15 10.79 15.44
CA ALA A 264 8.76 11.17 15.56
C ALA A 264 8.18 10.90 16.93
N VAL A 265 7.20 11.70 17.30
CA VAL A 265 6.30 11.46 18.43
C VAL A 265 4.88 11.34 17.93
N ASP A 266 4.11 10.45 18.54
CA ASP A 266 2.70 10.27 18.23
C ASP A 266 1.88 10.14 19.51
N TRP A 267 0.62 10.50 19.42
CA TRP A 267 -0.30 10.41 20.53
C TRP A 267 -1.70 9.99 20.08
N ARG A 268 -2.41 9.30 20.96
CA ARG A 268 -3.82 9.00 20.85
C ARG A 268 -4.47 9.20 22.21
N LEU A 269 -5.21 10.27 22.35
CA LEU A 269 -5.85 10.69 23.59
C LEU A 269 -7.36 10.48 23.50
N ARG A 270 -7.93 9.79 24.48
CA ARG A 270 -9.36 9.47 24.55
C ARG A 270 -10.00 10.14 25.74
N PHE A 271 -11.08 10.90 25.49
CA PHE A 271 -11.82 11.66 26.49
C PHE A 271 -13.31 11.33 26.44
N PHE A 272 -14.05 11.73 27.45
CA PHE A 272 -15.51 11.62 27.53
C PHE A 272 -16.03 10.20 27.27
N ASN A 273 -15.49 9.20 27.98
CA ASN A 273 -15.80 7.79 27.75
C ASN A 273 -15.52 7.35 26.31
N ASN A 274 -14.39 7.76 25.76
CA ASN A 274 -13.93 7.48 24.40
C ASN A 274 -14.77 8.11 23.27
N ARG A 275 -15.65 9.08 23.59
CA ARG A 275 -16.42 9.79 22.57
C ARG A 275 -15.57 10.80 21.79
N PHE A 276 -14.56 11.37 22.41
CA PHE A 276 -13.64 12.27 21.74
C PHE A 276 -12.25 11.62 21.61
N ASN A 277 -11.78 11.56 20.39
CA ASN A 277 -10.43 11.14 20.02
C ASN A 277 -9.64 12.36 19.56
N PHE A 278 -8.49 12.60 20.19
CA PHE A 278 -7.48 13.52 19.73
C PHE A 278 -6.19 12.74 19.51
N SER A 279 -5.83 12.54 18.25
CA SER A 279 -4.64 11.79 17.86
C SER A 279 -3.78 12.63 16.94
N GLY A 280 -2.50 12.35 16.89
CA GLY A 280 -1.61 13.04 15.99
C GLY A 280 -0.22 12.45 15.98
N GLN A 281 0.59 12.99 15.09
CA GLN A 281 1.99 12.65 14.89
C GLN A 281 2.75 13.89 14.47
N ALA A 282 3.96 14.06 14.99
CA ALA A 282 4.93 15.05 14.54
C ALA A 282 6.25 14.33 14.27
N ALA A 283 6.89 14.63 13.15
CA ALA A 283 8.10 13.98 12.70
C ALA A 283 9.10 15.02 12.16
N LEU A 284 10.39 14.74 12.38
CA LEU A 284 11.52 15.47 11.82
C LEU A 284 12.41 14.49 11.08
N SER A 285 12.83 14.84 9.88
CA SER A 285 13.77 14.06 9.07
C SER A 285 15.07 14.81 8.83
N ASP A 286 16.16 14.05 8.73
CA ASP A 286 17.44 14.49 8.20
C ASP A 286 17.88 13.46 7.17
N THR A 287 17.88 13.85 5.91
CA THR A 287 18.27 12.99 4.78
C THR A 287 19.34 13.70 3.97
N LYS A 288 20.55 13.16 3.96
CA LYS A 288 21.71 13.74 3.25
C LYS A 288 21.99 15.21 3.67
N GLY A 289 21.72 15.56 4.94
CA GLY A 289 21.86 16.91 5.46
C GLY A 289 20.72 17.88 5.13
N LYS A 290 19.69 17.43 4.41
CA LYS A 290 18.45 18.19 4.22
C LYS A 290 17.47 17.84 5.33
N GLN A 291 17.05 18.85 6.09
CA GLN A 291 16.11 18.70 7.20
C GLN A 291 14.71 19.13 6.80
N GLY A 292 13.72 18.49 7.37
CA GLY A 292 12.32 18.86 7.18
C GLY A 292 11.42 18.30 8.26
N GLY A 293 10.22 18.85 8.33
CA GLY A 293 9.21 18.50 9.33
C GLY A 293 7.91 18.00 8.71
N ALA A 294 7.20 17.16 9.45
CA ALA A 294 5.87 16.71 9.09
C ALA A 294 4.96 16.64 10.31
N GLY A 295 3.68 16.87 10.09
CA GLY A 295 2.69 16.82 11.15
C GLY A 295 1.34 16.32 10.67
N ARG A 296 0.63 15.61 11.58
CA ARG A 296 -0.75 15.18 11.36
C ARG A 296 -1.54 15.30 12.65
N ILE A 297 -2.75 15.80 12.54
CA ILE A 297 -3.74 15.88 13.63
C ILE A 297 -5.02 15.20 13.13
N TYR A 298 -5.62 14.39 13.97
CA TYR A 298 -6.93 13.81 13.79
C TYR A 298 -7.78 14.04 15.04
N MET A 299 -8.89 14.71 14.89
CA MET A 299 -9.89 14.92 15.91
C MET A 299 -11.19 14.26 15.47
N MET A 300 -11.85 13.53 16.36
CA MET A 300 -13.14 12.92 16.10
C MET A 300 -13.99 12.95 17.36
N TYR A 301 -15.19 13.45 17.23
CA TYR A 301 -16.25 13.26 18.22
C TYR A 301 -17.30 12.29 17.68
N ASP A 302 -17.63 11.28 18.47
CA ASP A 302 -18.64 10.27 18.15
C ASP A 302 -19.54 10.07 19.35
N ASN A 303 -20.83 10.41 19.23
CA ASN A 303 -21.79 10.21 20.31
C ASN A 303 -22.25 8.74 20.44
N PHE A 304 -21.78 7.84 19.55
CA PHE A 304 -22.12 6.41 19.43
C PHE A 304 -23.60 6.09 19.19
N LYS A 305 -24.44 7.10 19.06
CA LYS A 305 -25.87 6.92 18.85
C LYS A 305 -26.26 7.28 17.42
N TRP A 306 -26.18 8.55 17.07
CA TRP A 306 -26.76 9.02 15.82
C TRP A 306 -25.90 10.01 15.01
N TRP A 307 -24.80 10.57 15.54
CA TRP A 307 -23.95 11.47 14.78
C TRP A 307 -22.47 11.39 15.19
N ASN A 308 -21.60 11.78 14.28
CA ASN A 308 -20.18 11.99 14.48
C ASN A 308 -19.71 13.25 13.70
N ALA A 309 -18.55 13.78 14.09
CA ALA A 309 -17.83 14.81 13.35
C ALA A 309 -16.33 14.54 13.45
N ASP A 310 -15.60 14.82 12.38
CA ASP A 310 -14.15 14.62 12.31
C ASP A 310 -13.45 15.77 11.61
N LEU A 311 -12.18 15.98 12.01
CA LEU A 311 -11.23 16.88 11.40
C LEU A 311 -9.89 16.19 11.27
N ILE A 312 -9.31 16.23 10.08
CA ILE A 312 -7.96 15.76 9.78
C ILE A 312 -7.18 16.93 9.18
N ALA A 313 -6.00 17.19 9.70
CA ALA A 313 -5.03 18.10 9.10
C ALA A 313 -3.68 17.40 8.98
N THR A 314 -3.06 17.49 7.82
CA THR A 314 -1.74 16.90 7.54
C THR A 314 -0.87 17.92 6.85
N PHE A 315 0.40 17.96 7.20
CA PHE A 315 1.39 18.86 6.65
C PHE A 315 2.71 18.10 6.43
N TYR A 316 3.32 18.29 5.27
CA TYR A 316 4.66 17.85 4.92
C TYR A 316 5.44 19.04 4.39
N ASP A 317 6.51 19.42 5.07
CA ASP A 317 7.45 20.44 4.63
C ASP A 317 8.17 20.01 3.34
N ASP A 318 8.64 20.96 2.53
CA ASP A 318 9.42 20.70 1.31
C ASP A 318 10.74 19.94 1.57
N GLY A 319 11.30 20.10 2.78
CA GLY A 319 12.49 19.40 3.24
C GLY A 319 12.25 18.00 3.76
N PHE A 320 10.99 17.66 4.12
CA PHE A 320 10.70 16.38 4.76
C PHE A 320 10.86 15.20 3.80
N SER A 321 11.63 14.21 4.22
CA SER A 321 11.82 12.95 3.48
C SER A 321 11.95 11.79 4.46
N ASN A 322 11.21 10.70 4.22
CA ASN A 322 11.32 9.46 4.97
C ASN A 322 11.36 8.21 4.08
N ASN A 323 11.55 8.38 2.76
CA ASN A 323 11.47 7.29 1.78
C ASN A 323 12.62 6.29 1.84
N ASP A 324 13.66 6.56 2.64
CA ASP A 324 14.74 5.60 2.85
C ASP A 324 14.31 4.39 3.70
N LEU A 325 13.41 4.58 4.68
CA LEU A 325 12.82 3.53 5.51
C LEU A 325 11.29 3.59 5.62
N GLY A 326 10.69 4.72 5.30
CA GLY A 326 9.26 4.95 5.31
C GLY A 326 8.62 4.94 3.93
N PHE A 327 7.44 5.52 3.86
CA PHE A 327 6.72 5.74 2.61
C PHE A 327 6.04 7.10 2.63
N LEU A 328 6.46 7.97 1.73
CA LEU A 328 5.90 9.29 1.51
C LEU A 328 5.70 9.49 -0.01
N PRO A 329 4.47 9.63 -0.49
CA PRO A 329 4.23 9.89 -1.91
C PRO A 329 4.88 11.21 -2.35
N ARG A 330 4.73 12.28 -1.55
CA ARG A 330 5.33 13.59 -1.84
C ARG A 330 5.45 14.46 -0.59
N SER A 331 6.37 15.42 -0.63
CA SER A 331 6.55 16.51 0.33
C SER A 331 6.05 17.86 -0.23
N GLY A 332 6.18 18.92 0.52
CA GLY A 332 5.81 20.27 0.08
C GLY A 332 4.29 20.50 -0.01
N VAL A 333 3.50 19.84 0.85
CA VAL A 333 2.04 19.86 0.76
C VAL A 333 1.35 19.85 2.12
N TRP A 334 0.12 20.34 2.14
CA TRP A 334 -0.78 20.19 3.27
C TRP A 334 -2.20 19.82 2.83
N ALA A 335 -2.92 19.19 3.70
CA ALA A 335 -4.32 18.84 3.47
C ALA A 335 -5.14 19.02 4.73
N ILE A 336 -6.39 19.42 4.57
CA ILE A 336 -7.39 19.46 5.63
C ILE A 336 -8.66 18.76 5.14
N ARG A 337 -9.24 17.94 5.99
CA ARG A 337 -10.56 17.36 5.79
C ARG A 337 -11.40 17.63 7.03
N ALA A 338 -12.58 18.20 6.82
CA ALA A 338 -13.60 18.35 7.85
C ALA A 338 -14.86 17.60 7.42
N GLY A 339 -15.41 16.77 8.29
CA GLY A 339 -16.55 15.95 7.93
C GLY A 339 -17.41 15.58 9.13
N GLY A 340 -18.50 14.90 8.83
CA GLY A 340 -19.39 14.36 9.83
C GLY A 340 -20.49 13.53 9.21
N GLY A 341 -21.25 12.87 10.08
CA GLY A 341 -22.31 12.01 9.60
C GLY A 341 -23.42 11.81 10.61
N ILE A 342 -24.53 11.39 10.08
CA ILE A 342 -25.66 10.90 10.85
C ILE A 342 -25.88 9.41 10.57
N ARG A 343 -26.32 8.68 11.59
CA ARG A 343 -26.57 7.25 11.45
C ARG A 343 -27.69 6.77 12.35
N LYS A 344 -28.36 5.72 11.90
CA LYS A 344 -29.30 4.95 12.70
C LYS A 344 -28.85 3.50 12.73
N GLN A 345 -28.43 3.02 13.88
CA GLN A 345 -27.88 1.66 14.06
C GLN A 345 -28.93 0.66 14.56
N ASP A 346 -30.05 1.13 15.09
CA ASP A 346 -31.16 0.27 15.51
C ASP A 346 -32.06 -0.06 14.31
N PRO A 347 -32.47 -1.34 14.17
CA PRO A 347 -33.33 -1.76 13.06
C PRO A 347 -34.65 -0.99 13.01
N TRP A 348 -35.05 -0.55 11.82
CA TRP A 348 -36.32 0.10 11.56
C TRP A 348 -36.80 -0.18 10.13
N GLY A 349 -38.13 -0.26 9.90
CA GLY A 349 -38.67 -0.65 8.59
C GLY A 349 -37.93 -1.87 8.01
N PRO A 350 -37.47 -1.85 6.76
CA PRO A 350 -36.68 -2.91 6.14
C PRO A 350 -35.19 -2.88 6.52
N PHE A 351 -34.71 -1.79 7.13
CA PHE A 351 -33.31 -1.54 7.38
C PHE A 351 -32.85 -2.10 8.73
N ARG A 352 -31.59 -2.57 8.74
CA ARG A 352 -30.81 -2.90 9.92
C ARG A 352 -30.04 -1.67 10.43
N SER A 353 -29.46 -0.92 9.51
CA SER A 353 -28.76 0.33 9.81
C SER A 353 -28.67 1.23 8.57
N ASN A 354 -28.56 2.52 8.80
CA ASN A 354 -28.36 3.53 7.76
C ASN A 354 -27.31 4.53 8.21
N SER A 355 -26.58 5.11 7.27
CA SER A 355 -25.69 6.26 7.53
C SER A 355 -25.64 7.18 6.33
N LEU A 356 -25.47 8.47 6.61
CA LEU A 356 -25.12 9.52 5.67
C LEU A 356 -23.88 10.24 6.22
N ASN A 357 -22.86 10.42 5.39
CA ASN A 357 -21.67 11.17 5.72
C ASN A 357 -21.46 12.26 4.66
N VAL A 358 -20.96 13.41 5.10
CA VAL A 358 -20.58 14.54 4.24
C VAL A 358 -19.25 15.08 4.73
N GLY A 359 -18.39 15.51 3.81
CA GLY A 359 -17.09 16.08 4.12
C GLY A 359 -16.67 17.13 3.11
N TYR A 360 -15.79 18.00 3.53
CA TYR A 360 -15.03 18.91 2.69
C TYR A 360 -13.56 18.53 2.76
N PHE A 361 -12.90 18.52 1.62
CA PHE A 361 -11.47 18.24 1.49
C PHE A 361 -10.79 19.39 0.77
N HIS A 362 -9.63 19.80 1.27
CA HIS A 362 -8.75 20.78 0.65
C HIS A 362 -7.32 20.25 0.72
N TYR A 363 -6.65 20.24 -0.42
CA TYR A 363 -5.26 19.83 -0.59
C TYR A 363 -4.52 20.88 -1.38
N ALA A 364 -3.37 21.32 -0.87
CA ALA A 364 -2.59 22.40 -1.46
C ALA A 364 -1.08 22.18 -1.23
N ARG A 365 -0.28 22.86 -2.03
CA ARG A 365 1.16 23.03 -1.82
C ARG A 365 1.42 23.97 -0.64
N THR A 366 2.65 23.92 -0.12
CA THR A 366 3.11 24.82 0.96
C THR A 366 3.09 26.31 0.57
N ASP A 367 3.20 26.63 -0.72
CA ASP A 367 3.07 27.98 -1.27
C ASP A 367 1.62 28.47 -1.42
N GLY A 368 0.63 27.62 -1.06
CA GLY A 368 -0.79 27.96 -1.06
C GLY A 368 -1.54 27.63 -2.36
N ILE A 369 -0.88 27.08 -3.37
CA ILE A 369 -1.54 26.67 -4.61
C ILE A 369 -2.44 25.45 -4.34
N ALA A 370 -3.74 25.59 -4.63
CA ALA A 370 -4.72 24.54 -4.39
C ALA A 370 -4.64 23.45 -5.45
N MET A 371 -4.29 22.22 -5.02
CA MET A 371 -4.17 21.04 -5.86
C MET A 371 -5.49 20.25 -5.96
N SER A 372 -6.32 20.30 -4.92
CA SER A 372 -7.66 19.70 -4.94
C SER A 372 -8.56 20.37 -3.91
N ARG A 373 -9.80 20.58 -4.29
CA ARG A 373 -10.88 21.01 -3.38
C ARG A 373 -12.12 20.23 -3.73
N SER A 374 -12.72 19.54 -2.77
CA SER A 374 -13.92 18.77 -3.05
C SER A 374 -14.90 18.73 -1.88
N VAL A 375 -16.16 18.52 -2.21
CA VAL A 375 -17.23 18.14 -1.28
C VAL A 375 -17.56 16.68 -1.53
N GLU A 376 -17.52 15.89 -0.48
CA GLU A 376 -17.74 14.44 -0.50
C GLU A 376 -19.04 14.09 0.21
N TRP A 377 -19.72 13.06 -0.27
CA TRP A 377 -20.90 12.50 0.39
C TRP A 377 -20.99 10.99 0.21
N ALA A 378 -21.63 10.31 1.16
CA ALA A 378 -21.92 8.89 1.04
C ALA A 378 -23.10 8.45 1.88
N ILE A 379 -23.95 7.59 1.30
CA ILE A 379 -25.10 6.97 1.92
C ILE A 379 -24.87 5.45 1.94
N MET A 380 -25.03 4.84 3.11
CA MET A 380 -24.88 3.40 3.29
C MET A 380 -26.13 2.85 3.97
N ASN A 381 -26.67 1.79 3.41
CA ASN A 381 -27.85 1.12 3.92
C ASN A 381 -27.61 -0.39 4.04
N MET A 382 -27.81 -0.93 5.22
CA MET A 382 -27.85 -2.36 5.44
C MET A 382 -29.30 -2.79 5.70
N PHE A 383 -29.78 -3.76 4.94
CA PHE A 383 -31.12 -4.31 5.10
C PHE A 383 -31.17 -5.43 6.17
N LYS A 384 -32.34 -5.73 6.70
CA LYS A 384 -32.55 -6.86 7.60
C LYS A 384 -32.24 -8.21 6.96
N SER A 385 -32.30 -8.29 5.63
CA SER A 385 -31.83 -9.42 4.81
C SER A 385 -30.32 -9.55 4.71
N PHE A 386 -29.55 -8.64 5.32
CA PHE A 386 -28.08 -8.51 5.22
C PHE A 386 -27.55 -8.12 3.83
N TRP A 387 -28.43 -7.68 2.94
CA TRP A 387 -28.00 -7.00 1.75
C TRP A 387 -27.51 -5.58 2.10
N MET A 388 -26.48 -5.11 1.42
CA MET A 388 -25.99 -3.75 1.53
C MET A 388 -26.17 -3.00 0.22
N VAL A 389 -26.56 -1.73 0.32
CA VAL A 389 -26.61 -0.78 -0.80
C VAL A 389 -25.93 0.49 -0.36
N GLY A 390 -25.01 0.97 -1.17
CA GLY A 390 -24.32 2.23 -0.95
C GLY A 390 -24.23 3.06 -2.20
N ALA A 391 -24.28 4.36 -2.02
CA ALA A 391 -24.02 5.37 -3.05
C ALA A 391 -23.23 6.52 -2.45
N GLY A 392 -22.39 7.15 -3.25
CA GLY A 392 -21.62 8.30 -2.83
C GLY A 392 -20.96 8.98 -4.00
N GLY A 393 -20.20 10.01 -3.70
CA GLY A 393 -19.47 10.74 -4.71
C GLY A 393 -18.74 11.94 -4.14
N GLN A 394 -18.10 12.65 -5.01
CA GLN A 394 -17.47 13.93 -4.75
C GLN A 394 -17.70 14.91 -5.88
N MET A 395 -17.81 16.18 -5.54
CA MET A 395 -17.76 17.29 -6.48
C MET A 395 -16.44 18.01 -6.28
N THR A 396 -15.65 18.09 -7.34
CA THR A 396 -14.36 18.79 -7.34
C THR A 396 -14.55 20.21 -7.87
N LEU A 397 -13.85 21.15 -7.26
CA LEU A 397 -13.78 22.54 -7.71
C LEU A 397 -12.52 22.73 -8.54
N SER A 398 -12.45 23.85 -9.30
CA SER A 398 -11.21 24.19 -10.04
C SER A 398 -9.99 24.13 -9.12
N SER A 399 -8.92 23.58 -9.64
CA SER A 399 -7.64 23.41 -8.94
C SER A 399 -6.49 23.44 -9.95
N THR A 400 -5.30 23.11 -9.48
CA THR A 400 -4.10 23.03 -10.32
C THR A 400 -3.46 21.66 -10.09
N ASP A 401 -2.83 21.11 -11.11
CA ASP A 401 -2.04 19.87 -11.04
C ASP A 401 -0.57 20.20 -11.28
N ASP A 402 0.31 19.68 -10.46
CA ASP A 402 1.76 19.85 -10.55
C ASP A 402 2.52 18.52 -10.67
N ASP A 403 1.83 17.41 -10.91
CA ASP A 403 2.42 16.07 -10.98
C ASP A 403 3.47 15.99 -12.10
N ASP A 404 3.29 16.76 -13.17
CA ASP A 404 4.18 16.77 -14.32
C ASP A 404 5.55 17.40 -14.02
N LEU A 405 5.63 18.29 -13.02
CA LEU A 405 6.90 18.84 -12.53
C LEU A 405 7.83 17.77 -11.92
N PHE A 406 7.27 16.65 -11.49
CA PHE A 406 8.04 15.50 -10.99
C PHE A 406 8.46 14.53 -12.10
N LYS A 407 7.85 14.64 -13.29
CA LYS A 407 8.22 13.87 -14.49
C LYS A 407 9.32 14.58 -15.28
N ASP A 408 9.22 15.90 -15.41
CA ASP A 408 10.16 16.73 -16.16
C ASP A 408 10.36 18.11 -15.47
N PRO A 409 11.60 18.52 -15.17
CA PRO A 409 11.88 19.81 -14.53
C PRO A 409 11.51 21.04 -15.39
N ASN A 410 11.28 20.89 -16.70
CA ASN A 410 10.83 21.95 -17.58
C ASN A 410 9.30 21.93 -17.81
N ALA A 411 8.58 20.98 -17.18
CA ALA A 411 7.11 20.98 -17.20
C ALA A 411 6.55 22.17 -16.43
N TRP A 412 5.28 22.45 -16.62
CA TRP A 412 4.50 23.46 -15.91
C TRP A 412 3.32 22.84 -15.19
N MET A 413 2.84 23.51 -14.18
CA MET A 413 1.56 23.17 -13.58
C MET A 413 0.43 23.41 -14.60
N VAL A 414 -0.56 22.52 -14.61
CA VAL A 414 -1.76 22.62 -15.46
C VAL A 414 -3.01 22.89 -14.60
N GLY A 415 -3.94 23.68 -15.11
CA GLY A 415 -5.24 23.84 -14.49
C GLY A 415 -6.08 22.56 -14.58
N LYS A 416 -6.90 22.30 -13.55
CA LYS A 416 -7.93 21.25 -13.58
C LYS A 416 -9.30 21.87 -13.45
N SER A 417 -10.19 21.50 -14.37
CA SER A 417 -11.58 21.96 -14.38
C SER A 417 -12.38 21.34 -13.22
N PRO A 418 -13.50 21.98 -12.82
CA PRO A 418 -14.46 21.34 -11.95
C PRO A 418 -14.98 20.03 -12.53
N GLY A 419 -15.39 19.13 -11.67
CA GLY A 419 -15.94 17.86 -12.09
C GLY A 419 -16.69 17.15 -10.98
N TRP A 420 -17.15 15.95 -11.27
CA TRP A 420 -17.80 15.10 -10.29
C TRP A 420 -17.44 13.64 -10.53
N VAL A 421 -17.43 12.87 -9.46
CA VAL A 421 -17.36 11.40 -9.47
C VAL A 421 -18.47 10.88 -8.59
N ALA A 422 -19.17 9.85 -9.05
CA ALA A 422 -20.18 9.14 -8.26
C ALA A 422 -19.97 7.63 -8.35
N TRP A 423 -20.38 6.93 -7.30
CA TRP A 423 -20.34 5.49 -7.27
C TRP A 423 -21.61 4.91 -6.62
N PHE A 424 -21.93 3.72 -7.03
CA PHE A 424 -23.02 2.92 -6.48
C PHE A 424 -22.54 1.48 -6.34
N PHE A 425 -22.86 0.84 -5.24
CA PHE A 425 -22.66 -0.60 -5.09
C PHE A 425 -23.83 -1.27 -4.38
N PHE A 426 -23.99 -2.56 -4.62
CA PHE A 426 -24.74 -3.42 -3.71
C PHE A 426 -23.95 -4.68 -3.40
N SER A 427 -24.24 -5.29 -2.23
CA SER A 427 -23.70 -6.56 -1.79
C SER A 427 -24.84 -7.47 -1.38
N THR A 428 -24.83 -8.69 -1.89
CA THR A 428 -25.78 -9.71 -1.44
C THR A 428 -25.42 -10.18 -0.04
N ASP A 429 -26.26 -11.02 0.56
CA ASP A 429 -26.06 -11.57 1.90
C ASP A 429 -24.72 -12.35 1.99
N PRO A 430 -23.70 -11.87 2.75
CA PRO A 430 -22.38 -12.50 2.84
C PRO A 430 -22.40 -13.86 3.55
N ARG A 431 -23.53 -14.28 4.12
CA ARG A 431 -23.72 -15.60 4.74
C ARG A 431 -24.01 -16.70 3.72
N ARG A 432 -24.26 -16.33 2.47
CA ARG A 432 -24.58 -17.26 1.40
C ARG A 432 -23.32 -17.85 0.79
N ARG A 433 -23.44 -19.02 0.19
CA ARG A 433 -22.35 -19.66 -0.54
C ARG A 433 -21.95 -18.87 -1.79
N LEU A 434 -22.88 -18.14 -2.38
CA LEU A 434 -22.63 -17.19 -3.46
C LEU A 434 -22.85 -15.78 -2.95
N VAL A 435 -21.81 -14.95 -3.06
CA VAL A 435 -21.83 -13.53 -2.72
C VAL A 435 -21.46 -12.73 -3.96
N LEU A 436 -22.30 -11.75 -4.29
CA LEU A 436 -22.11 -10.84 -5.41
C LEU A 436 -21.95 -9.42 -4.89
N ASN A 437 -20.92 -8.72 -5.37
CA ASN A 437 -20.64 -7.34 -5.01
C ASN A 437 -20.35 -6.52 -6.28
N PRO A 438 -21.36 -6.19 -7.11
CA PRO A 438 -21.18 -5.24 -8.20
C PRO A 438 -21.00 -3.83 -7.66
N THR A 439 -20.11 -3.08 -8.31
CA THR A 439 -19.86 -1.67 -8.06
C THR A 439 -19.77 -0.95 -9.40
N PHE A 440 -20.37 0.22 -9.49
CA PHE A 440 -20.31 1.11 -10.63
C PHE A 440 -19.77 2.45 -10.14
N ALA A 441 -18.75 2.95 -10.79
CA ALA A 441 -18.26 4.30 -10.58
C ALA A 441 -18.15 5.01 -11.92
N GLY A 442 -18.25 6.33 -11.89
CA GLY A 442 -18.06 7.16 -13.09
C GLY A 442 -18.06 8.62 -12.70
N GLY A 443 -17.58 9.45 -13.61
CA GLY A 443 -17.46 10.88 -13.42
C GLY A 443 -17.27 11.62 -14.72
N ALA A 444 -17.31 12.95 -14.63
CA ALA A 444 -17.03 13.84 -15.76
C ALA A 444 -16.44 15.16 -15.25
N SER A 445 -15.69 15.83 -16.14
CA SER A 445 -15.16 17.18 -15.95
C SER A 445 -15.86 18.16 -16.88
N GLU A 446 -15.79 19.47 -16.56
CA GLU A 446 -16.35 20.52 -17.40
C GLU A 446 -15.64 20.66 -18.76
N THR A 447 -14.40 20.21 -18.87
CA THR A 447 -13.63 20.19 -20.12
C THR A 447 -14.01 19.05 -21.06
N GLY A 448 -14.94 18.17 -20.66
CA GLY A 448 -15.44 17.07 -21.48
C GLY A 448 -14.80 15.71 -21.17
N GLY A 449 -13.86 15.65 -20.22
CA GLY A 449 -13.34 14.37 -19.74
C GLY A 449 -14.44 13.55 -19.05
N PHE A 450 -14.41 12.24 -19.21
CA PHE A 450 -15.32 11.34 -18.51
C PHE A 450 -14.68 9.98 -18.24
N GLY A 451 -15.12 9.33 -17.16
CA GLY A 451 -14.68 7.98 -16.82
C GLY A 451 -15.81 7.08 -16.35
N ILE A 452 -15.70 5.80 -16.63
CA ILE A 452 -16.60 4.76 -16.07
C ILE A 452 -15.80 3.55 -15.62
N VAL A 453 -16.19 3.00 -14.48
CA VAL A 453 -15.48 1.86 -13.85
C VAL A 453 -16.51 0.86 -13.30
N PRO A 454 -17.12 0.01 -14.14
CA PRO A 454 -17.86 -1.13 -13.65
C PRO A 454 -16.92 -2.19 -13.06
N MET A 455 -17.27 -2.69 -11.87
CA MET A 455 -16.55 -3.74 -11.17
C MET A 455 -17.53 -4.81 -10.69
N LEU A 456 -17.11 -6.07 -10.74
CA LEU A 456 -17.88 -7.18 -10.19
C LEU A 456 -16.94 -8.08 -9.38
N ASN A 457 -17.29 -8.28 -8.10
CA ASN A 457 -16.64 -9.29 -7.27
C ASN A 457 -17.64 -10.40 -6.97
N VAL A 458 -17.28 -11.63 -7.35
CA VAL A 458 -18.05 -12.84 -7.13
C VAL A 458 -17.26 -13.75 -6.21
N THR A 459 -17.83 -14.13 -5.07
CA THR A 459 -17.25 -15.13 -4.18
C THR A 459 -18.17 -16.34 -4.08
N VAL A 460 -17.61 -17.52 -4.29
CA VAL A 460 -18.33 -18.79 -4.20
C VAL A 460 -17.62 -19.69 -3.19
N ASN A 461 -18.31 -20.07 -2.13
CA ASN A 461 -17.84 -20.99 -1.10
C ASN A 461 -18.66 -22.29 -1.17
N PRO A 462 -18.32 -23.26 -2.06
CA PRO A 462 -19.06 -24.51 -2.19
C PRO A 462 -19.07 -25.30 -0.88
N THR A 463 -17.96 -25.23 -0.17
CA THR A 463 -17.73 -25.85 1.15
C THR A 463 -16.97 -24.89 2.06
N ASP A 464 -16.79 -25.25 3.33
CA ASP A 464 -16.03 -24.44 4.30
C ASP A 464 -14.50 -24.49 4.06
N TYR A 465 -14.04 -25.42 3.25
CA TYR A 465 -12.62 -25.63 2.93
C TYR A 465 -12.24 -25.29 1.48
N LEU A 466 -13.22 -24.81 0.69
CA LEU A 466 -12.97 -24.42 -0.70
C LEU A 466 -13.66 -23.09 -1.01
N SER A 467 -12.88 -22.11 -1.44
CA SER A 467 -13.34 -20.78 -1.81
C SER A 467 -12.81 -20.41 -3.20
N PHE A 468 -13.68 -19.86 -4.02
CA PHE A 468 -13.36 -19.22 -5.31
C PHE A 468 -13.75 -17.76 -5.24
N SER A 469 -12.91 -16.88 -5.71
CA SER A 469 -13.25 -15.46 -5.86
C SER A 469 -12.76 -14.95 -7.21
N VAL A 470 -13.64 -14.28 -7.92
CA VAL A 470 -13.33 -13.59 -9.18
C VAL A 470 -13.68 -12.13 -9.00
N GLN A 471 -12.73 -11.27 -9.22
CA GLN A 471 -12.93 -9.83 -9.30
C GLN A 471 -12.62 -9.38 -10.73
N SER A 472 -13.55 -8.69 -11.37
CA SER A 472 -13.33 -8.05 -12.67
C SER A 472 -13.51 -6.55 -12.54
N ARG A 473 -12.67 -5.81 -13.21
CA ARG A 473 -12.74 -4.36 -13.34
C ARG A 473 -12.48 -4.00 -14.79
N TYR A 474 -13.38 -3.19 -15.33
CA TYR A 474 -13.19 -2.51 -16.59
C TYR A 474 -13.09 -1.02 -16.30
N TRP A 475 -12.15 -0.34 -16.90
CA TRP A 475 -11.94 1.09 -16.77
C TRP A 475 -11.87 1.69 -18.16
N LYS A 476 -12.74 2.65 -18.44
CA LYS A 476 -12.69 3.49 -19.61
C LYS A 476 -12.60 4.92 -19.12
N ASP A 477 -11.60 5.63 -19.55
CA ASP A 477 -11.32 7.00 -19.16
C ASP A 477 -10.94 7.83 -20.37
N LEU A 478 -11.50 9.02 -20.49
CA LEU A 478 -11.15 10.04 -21.45
C LEU A 478 -10.72 11.27 -20.68
N GLU A 479 -9.45 11.56 -20.67
CA GLU A 479 -8.86 12.79 -20.14
C GLU A 479 -8.67 13.78 -21.30
N MET A 480 -8.95 15.05 -21.05
CA MET A 480 -8.81 16.09 -22.09
C MET A 480 -7.49 16.84 -21.98
N GLU A 481 -6.80 16.74 -20.85
CA GLU A 481 -5.56 17.45 -20.53
C GLU A 481 -4.50 16.50 -19.95
N GLU A 482 -4.26 15.36 -20.61
CA GLU A 482 -3.19 14.44 -20.20
C GLU A 482 -1.83 14.95 -20.66
N TYR A 483 -0.86 14.90 -19.78
CA TYR A 483 0.52 15.27 -20.08
C TYR A 483 1.19 14.26 -21.00
N VAL A 484 1.87 14.75 -22.03
CA VAL A 484 2.64 13.92 -22.98
C VAL A 484 4.12 14.04 -22.69
N SER A 485 4.69 15.23 -22.86
CA SER A 485 6.10 15.49 -22.61
C SER A 485 6.44 16.98 -22.74
N VAL A 486 7.68 17.32 -22.39
CA VAL A 486 8.31 18.58 -22.80
C VAL A 486 9.18 18.30 -24.03
N ILE A 487 8.94 19.02 -25.12
CA ILE A 487 9.64 18.84 -26.40
C ILE A 487 10.43 20.10 -26.72
N PRO A 488 11.75 19.99 -27.09
CA PRO A 488 12.52 21.11 -27.61
C PRO A 488 11.83 21.69 -28.87
N ARG A 489 11.71 23.00 -28.95
CA ARG A 489 10.95 23.63 -30.06
C ARG A 489 11.54 23.39 -31.44
N GLU A 490 12.83 23.16 -31.51
CA GLU A 490 13.50 22.82 -32.77
C GLU A 490 13.02 21.48 -33.37
N GLU A 491 12.44 20.62 -32.55
CA GLU A 491 11.86 19.33 -32.97
C GLU A 491 10.39 19.47 -33.47
N LEU A 492 9.75 20.63 -33.25
CA LEU A 492 8.39 20.90 -33.68
C LEU A 492 8.35 21.64 -35.01
N ARG A 493 7.38 21.32 -35.83
CA ARG A 493 7.22 21.87 -37.18
C ARG A 493 6.94 23.39 -37.21
N PHE A 494 6.32 23.93 -36.14
CA PHE A 494 5.97 25.34 -36.01
C PHE A 494 6.33 25.86 -34.62
N PRO A 495 7.60 26.25 -34.40
CA PRO A 495 8.02 26.73 -33.08
C PRO A 495 7.44 28.12 -32.77
N ARG A 496 6.91 28.30 -31.53
CA ARG A 496 6.66 29.62 -30.95
C ARG A 496 7.98 30.26 -30.48
N LEU A 497 8.05 31.57 -30.49
CA LEU A 497 9.31 32.30 -30.22
C LEU A 497 9.58 32.56 -28.72
N ASP A 498 8.63 32.22 -27.82
CA ASP A 498 8.66 32.71 -26.42
C ASP A 498 9.33 31.77 -25.41
N SER A 499 9.73 30.56 -25.82
CA SER A 499 10.30 29.56 -24.92
C SER A 499 11.08 28.50 -25.72
N ASP A 500 12.15 27.97 -25.17
CA ASP A 500 12.96 26.90 -25.78
C ASP A 500 12.25 25.54 -25.81
N TYR A 501 11.17 25.38 -25.05
CA TYR A 501 10.45 24.13 -24.87
C TYR A 501 8.94 24.31 -25.04
N ALA A 502 8.28 23.32 -25.66
CA ALA A 502 6.82 23.17 -25.69
C ALA A 502 6.37 22.15 -24.63
N ARG A 503 5.37 22.51 -23.84
CA ARG A 503 4.74 21.63 -22.83
C ARG A 503 3.52 21.01 -23.46
N VAL A 504 3.68 19.76 -23.88
CA VAL A 504 2.68 19.08 -24.72
C VAL A 504 1.71 18.29 -23.88
N TYR A 505 0.44 18.53 -24.13
CA TYR A 505 -0.72 17.82 -23.60
C TYR A 505 -1.56 17.27 -24.74
N SER A 506 -2.48 16.37 -24.46
CA SER A 506 -3.40 15.79 -25.45
C SER A 506 -4.73 15.40 -24.84
N ALA A 507 -5.70 15.09 -25.66
CA ALA A 507 -6.76 14.20 -25.27
C ALA A 507 -6.19 12.77 -25.16
N PHE A 508 -6.63 12.01 -24.16
CA PHE A 508 -6.12 10.68 -23.86
C PHE A 508 -7.28 9.72 -23.59
N ASP A 509 -7.42 8.75 -24.47
CA ASP A 509 -8.42 7.69 -24.36
C ASP A 509 -7.77 6.42 -23.79
N GLN A 510 -8.11 6.10 -22.56
CA GLN A 510 -7.59 4.93 -21.86
C GLN A 510 -8.65 3.84 -21.70
N THR A 511 -8.27 2.61 -22.01
CA THR A 511 -9.07 1.43 -21.69
C THR A 511 -8.22 0.43 -20.91
N MET A 512 -8.72 -0.01 -19.74
CA MET A 512 -8.04 -0.99 -18.91
C MET A 512 -9.00 -2.10 -18.49
N THR A 513 -8.52 -3.34 -18.52
CA THR A 513 -9.25 -4.52 -18.04
C THR A 513 -8.36 -5.31 -17.09
N ASP A 514 -8.91 -5.65 -15.95
CA ASP A 514 -8.26 -6.39 -14.86
C ASP A 514 -9.24 -7.47 -14.38
N ILE A 515 -8.77 -8.72 -14.39
CA ILE A 515 -9.53 -9.85 -13.85
C ILE A 515 -8.63 -10.58 -12.87
N SER A 516 -9.04 -10.66 -11.61
CA SER A 516 -8.30 -11.39 -10.57
C SER A 516 -9.07 -12.64 -10.18
N LEU A 517 -8.44 -13.80 -10.29
CA LEU A 517 -8.94 -15.09 -9.82
C LEU A 517 -8.17 -15.50 -8.57
N ARG A 518 -8.89 -15.91 -7.52
CA ARG A 518 -8.32 -16.54 -6.32
C ARG A 518 -9.04 -17.85 -6.03
N ILE A 519 -8.26 -18.87 -5.72
CA ILE A 519 -8.75 -20.16 -5.25
C ILE A 519 -7.99 -20.51 -3.97
N ASN A 520 -8.73 -20.80 -2.90
CA ASN A 520 -8.18 -21.32 -1.67
C ASN A 520 -8.80 -22.66 -1.37
N TRP A 521 -7.98 -23.70 -1.30
CA TRP A 521 -8.40 -25.07 -1.05
C TRP A 521 -7.60 -25.68 0.10
N THR A 522 -8.26 -25.96 1.21
CA THR A 522 -7.70 -26.65 2.36
C THR A 522 -8.12 -28.11 2.29
N VAL A 523 -7.27 -28.97 1.73
CA VAL A 523 -7.55 -30.41 1.56
C VAL A 523 -7.58 -31.14 2.89
N SER A 524 -6.69 -30.76 3.79
CA SER A 524 -6.61 -31.24 5.17
C SER A 524 -6.05 -30.14 6.08
N PRO A 525 -6.07 -30.30 7.41
CA PRO A 525 -5.40 -29.35 8.32
C PRO A 525 -3.95 -29.09 7.97
N ASN A 526 -3.29 -30.04 7.34
CA ASN A 526 -1.85 -30.02 7.04
C ASN A 526 -1.54 -29.72 5.56
N LEU A 527 -2.53 -29.74 4.66
CA LEU A 527 -2.30 -29.55 3.22
C LEU A 527 -3.27 -28.52 2.64
N SER A 528 -2.74 -27.46 2.06
CA SER A 528 -3.50 -26.44 1.36
C SER A 528 -2.90 -26.05 0.04
N PHE A 529 -3.76 -25.59 -0.87
CA PHE A 529 -3.42 -25.03 -2.16
C PHE A 529 -4.00 -23.65 -2.29
N GLN A 530 -3.24 -22.72 -2.82
CA GLN A 530 -3.66 -21.38 -3.13
C GLN A 530 -3.27 -21.04 -4.56
N LEU A 531 -4.19 -20.43 -5.29
CA LEU A 531 -3.96 -19.90 -6.62
C LEU A 531 -4.40 -18.44 -6.66
N PHE A 532 -3.54 -17.59 -7.15
CA PHE A 532 -3.84 -16.26 -7.61
C PHE A 532 -3.46 -16.13 -9.08
N ALA A 533 -4.30 -15.53 -9.91
CA ALA A 533 -3.98 -15.22 -11.29
C ALA A 533 -4.68 -13.91 -11.68
N GLN A 534 -3.95 -13.02 -12.35
CA GLN A 534 -4.45 -11.72 -12.77
C GLN A 534 -3.99 -11.42 -14.20
N PRO A 535 -4.78 -11.74 -15.23
CA PRO A 535 -4.64 -11.12 -16.54
C PRO A 535 -5.03 -9.64 -16.47
N PHE A 536 -4.18 -8.80 -17.05
CA PHE A 536 -4.28 -7.36 -17.09
C PHE A 536 -4.01 -6.86 -18.50
N ARG A 537 -4.82 -5.93 -18.95
CA ARG A 537 -4.63 -5.25 -20.24
C ARG A 537 -4.86 -3.76 -20.04
N ALA A 538 -4.02 -2.94 -20.66
CA ALA A 538 -4.20 -1.50 -20.76
C ALA A 538 -3.82 -1.04 -22.18
N ASP A 539 -4.67 -0.21 -22.76
CA ASP A 539 -4.44 0.47 -24.03
C ASP A 539 -4.63 1.98 -23.78
N GLY A 540 -3.76 2.81 -24.31
CA GLY A 540 -3.83 4.27 -24.22
C GLY A 540 -3.53 4.90 -25.57
N ASP A 541 -4.46 5.70 -26.08
CA ASP A 541 -4.39 6.39 -27.36
C ASP A 541 -4.38 7.91 -27.10
N TYR A 542 -3.37 8.61 -27.60
CA TYR A 542 -3.17 10.05 -27.46
C TYR A 542 -3.50 10.77 -28.76
N TYR A 543 -4.33 11.81 -28.70
CA TYR A 543 -4.73 12.58 -29.88
C TYR A 543 -5.05 14.03 -29.49
N ASP A 544 -5.28 14.90 -30.51
CA ASP A 544 -5.54 16.33 -30.29
C ASP A 544 -4.45 17.01 -29.45
N PHE A 545 -3.21 16.89 -29.95
CA PHE A 545 -2.04 17.46 -29.26
C PHE A 545 -2.15 18.98 -29.15
N LYS A 546 -1.74 19.51 -28.00
CA LYS A 546 -1.83 20.92 -27.68
C LYS A 546 -0.70 21.34 -26.74
N GLU A 547 -0.27 22.59 -26.85
CA GLU A 547 0.73 23.19 -25.99
C GLU A 547 0.07 24.03 -24.90
N LEU A 548 0.50 23.86 -23.65
CA LEU A 548 0.10 24.74 -22.55
C LEU A 548 0.77 26.11 -22.72
N VAL A 549 -0.04 27.15 -22.87
CA VAL A 549 0.41 28.53 -23.15
C VAL A 549 0.76 29.30 -21.90
N LYS A 550 0.08 29.00 -20.80
CA LYS A 550 0.23 29.71 -19.53
C LYS A 550 0.18 28.73 -18.38
N GLU A 551 1.20 28.77 -17.53
CA GLU A 551 1.30 27.95 -16.34
C GLU A 551 0.09 28.09 -15.42
N GLY A 552 -0.39 26.99 -14.85
CA GLY A 552 -1.53 26.93 -13.92
C GLY A 552 -2.88 27.21 -14.58
N SER A 553 -2.98 27.20 -15.90
CA SER A 553 -4.21 27.47 -16.65
C SER A 553 -4.69 26.27 -17.47
N LEU A 554 -5.84 26.44 -18.12
CA LEU A 554 -6.38 25.55 -19.14
C LEU A 554 -6.27 26.19 -20.55
N ASN A 555 -5.33 27.12 -20.73
CA ASN A 555 -5.13 27.80 -22.00
C ASN A 555 -4.14 27.01 -22.86
N PHE A 556 -4.64 26.44 -23.94
CA PHE A 556 -3.85 25.62 -24.86
C PHE A 556 -3.92 26.16 -26.28
N ASP A 557 -2.83 25.98 -27.03
CA ASP A 557 -2.80 26.11 -28.49
C ASP A 557 -2.61 24.73 -29.10
N PHE A 558 -3.31 24.44 -30.19
CA PHE A 558 -3.20 23.16 -30.89
C PHE A 558 -1.86 23.02 -31.60
N ILE A 559 -1.36 21.77 -31.62
CA ILE A 559 -0.16 21.35 -32.33
C ILE A 559 -0.57 20.27 -33.34
N ASP A 560 -0.12 20.38 -34.61
CA ASP A 560 -0.52 19.42 -35.64
C ASP A 560 0.01 18.00 -35.37
N SER A 561 1.23 17.88 -34.87
CA SER A 561 1.89 16.58 -34.57
C SER A 561 3.08 16.74 -33.65
N ILE A 562 3.48 15.64 -33.01
CA ILE A 562 4.71 15.50 -32.26
C ILE A 562 5.66 14.50 -32.94
N PRO A 563 6.98 14.50 -32.65
CA PRO A 563 7.98 13.72 -33.39
C PRO A 563 7.95 12.20 -33.11
N TYR A 564 7.13 11.72 -32.20
CA TYR A 564 7.01 10.30 -31.82
C TYR A 564 5.54 9.93 -31.55
N ASP A 565 5.27 8.62 -31.47
CA ASP A 565 3.98 8.06 -31.11
C ASP A 565 3.99 7.71 -29.60
N PRO A 566 3.18 8.41 -28.75
CA PRO A 566 3.09 8.14 -27.31
C PRO A 566 2.14 6.99 -26.96
N ASP A 567 1.38 6.45 -27.93
CA ASP A 567 0.41 5.40 -27.71
C ASP A 567 1.07 4.15 -27.12
N PHE A 568 0.36 3.50 -26.22
CA PHE A 568 0.85 2.28 -25.61
C PHE A 568 -0.19 1.18 -25.53
N LYS A 569 0.28 -0.07 -25.56
CA LYS A 569 -0.52 -1.27 -25.27
C LYS A 569 0.27 -2.18 -24.37
N ILE A 570 -0.35 -2.60 -23.27
CA ILE A 570 0.25 -3.44 -22.25
C ILE A 570 -0.63 -4.68 -22.05
N ARG A 571 0.00 -5.85 -21.98
CA ARG A 571 -0.64 -7.12 -21.62
C ARG A 571 0.23 -7.82 -20.59
N ASN A 572 -0.29 -7.98 -19.40
CA ASN A 572 0.41 -8.65 -18.32
C ASN A 572 -0.45 -9.79 -17.79
N THR A 573 0.17 -10.88 -17.39
CA THR A 573 -0.45 -11.92 -16.58
C THR A 573 0.47 -12.22 -15.42
N VAL A 574 0.06 -11.88 -14.23
CA VAL A 574 0.77 -12.29 -13.01
C VAL A 574 -0.02 -13.36 -12.30
N GLY A 575 0.68 -14.29 -11.66
CA GLY A 575 0.03 -15.33 -10.91
C GLY A 575 0.98 -16.00 -9.92
N THR A 576 0.39 -16.61 -8.90
CA THR A 576 1.13 -17.40 -7.93
C THR A 576 0.30 -18.65 -7.58
N PHE A 577 0.92 -19.80 -7.71
CA PHE A 577 0.39 -21.05 -7.18
C PHE A 577 1.25 -21.48 -6.00
N VAL A 578 0.64 -21.77 -4.86
CA VAL A 578 1.29 -22.21 -3.64
C VAL A 578 0.67 -23.51 -3.16
N MET A 579 1.48 -24.54 -3.01
CA MET A 579 1.19 -25.71 -2.21
C MET A 579 1.92 -25.57 -0.87
N ARG A 580 1.20 -25.68 0.25
CA ARG A 580 1.77 -25.75 1.59
C ARG A 580 1.42 -27.09 2.21
N TRP A 581 2.43 -27.84 2.58
CA TRP A 581 2.28 -29.12 3.28
C TRP A 581 3.06 -29.10 4.60
N GLU A 582 2.35 -29.16 5.72
CA GLU A 582 2.92 -29.34 7.04
C GLU A 582 3.10 -30.82 7.30
N TYR A 583 4.28 -31.34 6.98
CA TYR A 583 4.59 -32.77 7.08
C TYR A 583 4.89 -33.23 8.51
N SER A 584 5.24 -32.29 9.40
CA SER A 584 5.37 -32.47 10.84
C SER A 584 4.98 -31.16 11.52
N LEU A 585 4.64 -31.19 12.80
CA LEU A 585 4.23 -30.00 13.54
C LEU A 585 5.25 -28.85 13.37
N GLY A 586 4.81 -27.73 12.84
CA GLY A 586 5.66 -26.54 12.58
C GLY A 586 6.62 -26.67 11.39
N SER A 587 6.80 -27.88 10.83
CA SER A 587 7.72 -28.16 9.72
C SER A 587 6.95 -28.23 8.41
N THR A 588 7.34 -27.44 7.41
CA THR A 588 6.56 -27.29 6.17
C THR A 588 7.40 -27.46 4.91
N LEU A 589 6.76 -28.01 3.89
CA LEU A 589 7.22 -27.98 2.50
C LEU A 589 6.32 -27.01 1.72
N TYR A 590 6.94 -26.08 1.02
CA TYR A 590 6.27 -25.23 0.05
C TYR A 590 6.74 -25.58 -1.36
N ALA A 591 5.79 -25.64 -2.29
CA ALA A 591 6.07 -25.57 -3.72
C ALA A 591 5.35 -24.32 -4.27
N VAL A 592 6.12 -23.42 -4.85
CA VAL A 592 5.63 -22.13 -5.33
C VAL A 592 5.98 -21.97 -6.80
N TYR A 593 4.98 -21.67 -7.60
CA TYR A 593 5.16 -21.28 -8.99
C TYR A 593 4.66 -19.84 -9.16
N ASN A 594 5.55 -18.94 -9.56
CA ASN A 594 5.20 -17.57 -9.91
C ASN A 594 5.20 -17.42 -11.43
N LEU A 595 4.10 -16.93 -11.95
CA LEU A 595 3.90 -16.53 -13.33
C LEU A 595 4.03 -15.01 -13.42
N ASN A 596 4.89 -14.53 -14.31
CA ASN A 596 4.98 -13.14 -14.70
C ASN A 596 5.22 -13.08 -16.20
N ASP A 597 4.14 -12.99 -16.96
CA ASP A 597 4.15 -12.81 -18.42
C ASP A 597 3.75 -11.36 -18.72
N SER A 598 4.74 -10.51 -18.90
CA SER A 598 4.57 -9.08 -19.18
C SER A 598 5.00 -8.78 -20.60
N ASN A 599 4.14 -8.07 -21.34
CA ASN A 599 4.36 -7.70 -22.73
C ASN A 599 3.91 -6.26 -22.95
N TYR A 600 4.72 -5.48 -23.65
CA TYR A 600 4.33 -4.17 -24.16
C TYR A 600 4.48 -4.11 -25.68
N TYR A 601 3.60 -3.37 -26.33
CA TYR A 601 3.68 -3.15 -27.76
C TYR A 601 4.57 -1.95 -28.05
N SER A 602 5.63 -2.16 -28.84
CA SER A 602 6.49 -1.09 -29.32
C SER A 602 6.03 -0.66 -30.71
N ALA A 603 5.52 0.55 -30.84
CA ALA A 603 5.11 1.12 -32.14
C ALA A 603 6.31 1.21 -33.07
N GLY A 604 7.49 1.65 -32.61
CA GLY A 604 8.71 1.73 -33.39
C GLY A 604 9.23 0.39 -33.91
N ALA A 605 9.02 -0.71 -33.18
CA ALA A 605 9.39 -2.06 -33.60
C ALA A 605 8.25 -2.80 -34.32
N GLY A 606 7.02 -2.28 -34.27
CA GLY A 606 5.81 -2.91 -34.82
C GLY A 606 5.46 -4.27 -34.20
N ARG A 607 5.90 -4.55 -32.97
CA ARG A 607 5.74 -5.86 -32.32
C ARG A 607 5.62 -5.80 -30.80
N TRP A 608 5.07 -6.87 -30.24
CA TRP A 608 5.09 -7.10 -28.81
C TRP A 608 6.49 -7.48 -28.31
N ILE A 609 6.93 -6.86 -27.22
CA ILE A 609 8.22 -7.12 -26.57
C ILE A 609 7.93 -7.78 -25.22
N PRO A 610 8.35 -9.06 -25.03
CA PRO A 610 8.20 -9.73 -23.76
C PRO A 610 9.21 -9.20 -22.72
N SER A 611 8.78 -9.04 -21.48
CA SER A 611 9.62 -8.56 -20.37
C SER A 611 9.43 -9.33 -19.06
N GLY A 612 8.62 -10.39 -19.07
CA GLY A 612 8.31 -11.17 -17.89
C GLY A 612 9.30 -12.33 -17.62
N SER A 613 9.28 -12.83 -16.39
CA SER A 613 10.02 -14.03 -15.98
C SER A 613 9.17 -14.91 -15.06
N ASN A 614 9.20 -16.21 -15.27
CA ASN A 614 8.52 -17.20 -14.41
C ASN A 614 9.49 -17.80 -13.42
N SER A 615 9.02 -18.27 -12.28
CA SER A 615 9.88 -18.96 -11.32
C SER A 615 9.18 -20.14 -10.64
N LEU A 616 9.97 -21.18 -10.36
CA LEU A 616 9.53 -22.33 -9.59
C LEU A 616 10.47 -22.51 -8.41
N PHE A 617 9.92 -22.57 -7.20
CA PHE A 617 10.68 -22.74 -5.97
C PHE A 617 10.12 -23.91 -5.15
N LEU A 618 11.03 -24.61 -4.50
CA LEU A 618 10.75 -25.57 -3.45
C LEU A 618 11.46 -25.11 -2.18
N LYS A 619 10.72 -24.93 -1.10
CA LYS A 619 11.26 -24.57 0.22
C LYS A 619 10.88 -25.63 1.23
N LEU A 620 11.88 -26.15 1.92
CA LEU A 620 11.70 -27.07 3.04
C LEU A 620 12.20 -26.38 4.30
N ASN A 621 11.38 -26.32 5.33
CA ASN A 621 11.81 -25.93 6.65
C ASN A 621 11.57 -27.05 7.67
N TYR A 622 12.33 -27.04 8.73
CA TYR A 622 12.17 -27.94 9.86
C TYR A 622 12.12 -27.14 11.16
N TRP A 623 11.10 -27.39 11.97
CA TRP A 623 10.88 -26.67 13.22
C TRP A 623 11.45 -27.46 14.39
N PHE A 624 12.31 -26.79 15.16
CA PHE A 624 12.84 -27.28 16.43
C PHE A 624 12.31 -26.38 17.55
N GLN A 625 11.93 -27.00 18.64
CA GLN A 625 11.55 -26.32 19.85
C GLN A 625 12.37 -26.88 21.03
N ALA A 626 13.12 -26.01 21.73
CA ALA A 626 13.98 -26.35 22.87
C ALA A 626 13.52 -25.71 24.17
#